data_f1fc0d999c34cba1c53da2f8a76a534f
#
_entry.id   f1fc0d999c34cba1c53da2f8a76a534f
#
_cell.length_a   1.000
_cell.length_b   1.000
_cell.length_c   1.000
_cell.angle_alpha   90.00
_cell.angle_beta   90.00
_cell.angle_gamma   90.00
#
_symmetry.space_group_name_H-M   'P 1'
#
loop_
_entity.id
_entity.type
_entity.pdbx_description
1 polymer ?
#
loop_
_entity_poly.entity_id
_entity_poly.type
_entity_poly.pdbx_seq_one_letter_code
_entity_poly.pdbx_strand_id
1 'polypeptide(L)'
;MCWCASFLATRRVAKVVTALAVAAGITQAQGAQRGAYLDVRERQRVERMQRDISVKDMLALLEKFDKLDRISGGRGEAQAAQMLAEALERHGVPYKVHRFRAYLSWPIRAELTVLGPERRTLRAVTPAFSASTGARGLEGELVFVGSPGAIFGPLSGDAYPGKDVRGKIVVADGLITPQHARLVEDLGAIGLIHINPRELLHEMIITTVWGTPTPETARYIPKIPALSVTKADGDWLKQLAQSRDSGAVRVRLVTEVSTAWREIPLVVAEVRPEMASNNAQGVDPDQFVLVSSHLDAWYAGMTDTASTDASILEMARILNANRKRLRRGFRFAWWSGHSTGRYAGSTWYADQFWSELNRSCIAYMNLDGPGARNVPLDRVATWAWPELAEFTAQFAREWTGKEPEEGYFAGRMQVFRPFRAGDSAFQGIGVPEVSIGLPEIPPGHPDHAPYVGGSERGWWWHTPEDSLDKIDMKALVRDTELRLAELYTLANLPVLPYRIAPIAQSYATALSELHAAAKAHADLWPLVDRADRLLARARVLDEHSREFAERAGRGAKRADQVRELNRLLLALSHSLNATLYTESGRFDQDPAAPLPILPGLDRARQLAKLDPASDDYGFLLTRII
;
A
#
# COMPACT_ATOMS: atom_id res chain seq x y z
N MET A 1 5.39 -11.20 29.55
CA MET A 1 4.57 -10.22 30.31
C MET A 1 3.55 -9.44 29.46
N CYS A 2 3.31 -9.79 28.19
CA CYS A 2 2.39 -9.06 27.29
C CYS A 2 0.92 -9.57 27.26
N TRP A 3 0.60 -10.67 27.95
CA TRP A 3 -0.75 -11.27 27.92
C TRP A 3 -1.77 -10.61 28.86
N CYS A 4 -1.34 -9.89 29.87
CA CYS A 4 -2.27 -9.28 30.84
C CYS A 4 -2.98 -8.01 30.34
N ALA A 5 -2.42 -7.29 29.37
CA ALA A 5 -3.04 -6.06 28.84
C ALA A 5 -4.27 -6.37 27.95
N SER A 6 -4.23 -7.48 27.20
CA SER A 6 -5.36 -7.91 26.34
C SER A 6 -6.57 -8.38 27.15
N PHE A 7 -6.34 -8.95 28.35
CA PHE A 7 -7.43 -9.46 29.20
C PHE A 7 -8.21 -8.33 29.91
N LEU A 8 -7.56 -7.19 30.17
CA LEU A 8 -8.23 -6.02 30.75
C LEU A 8 -9.07 -5.23 29.73
N ALA A 9 -8.65 -5.24 28.45
CA ALA A 9 -9.42 -4.64 27.36
C ALA A 9 -10.74 -5.39 27.14
N THR A 10 -10.73 -6.74 27.17
CA THR A 10 -11.94 -7.56 26.96
C THR A 10 -12.98 -7.40 28.08
N ARG A 11 -12.58 -7.20 29.34
CA ARG A 11 -13.52 -6.92 30.43
C ARG A 11 -14.15 -5.53 30.36
N ARG A 12 -13.44 -4.51 29.83
CA ARG A 12 -14.00 -3.16 29.61
C ARG A 12 -14.97 -3.14 28.42
N VAL A 13 -14.65 -3.84 27.33
CA VAL A 13 -15.54 -3.99 26.16
C VAL A 13 -16.85 -4.66 26.55
N ALA A 14 -16.82 -5.73 27.35
CA ALA A 14 -18.03 -6.39 27.82
C ALA A 14 -18.93 -5.45 28.66
N LYS A 15 -18.36 -4.58 29.51
CA LYS A 15 -19.13 -3.63 30.32
C LYS A 15 -19.76 -2.51 29.47
N VAL A 16 -19.09 -2.05 28.42
CA VAL A 16 -19.62 -0.99 27.53
C VAL A 16 -20.71 -1.53 26.63
N VAL A 17 -20.55 -2.74 26.08
CA VAL A 17 -21.61 -3.41 25.30
C VAL A 17 -22.86 -3.63 26.17
N THR A 18 -22.70 -4.02 27.44
CA THR A 18 -23.82 -4.18 28.38
C THR A 18 -24.45 -2.84 28.76
N ALA A 19 -23.66 -1.77 28.92
CA ALA A 19 -24.18 -0.44 29.23
C ALA A 19 -24.93 0.20 28.03
N LEU A 20 -24.49 -0.07 26.79
CA LEU A 20 -25.19 0.34 25.58
C LEU A 20 -26.49 -0.45 25.35
N ALA A 21 -26.52 -1.74 25.68
CA ALA A 21 -27.71 -2.58 25.59
C ALA A 21 -28.83 -2.19 26.58
N VAL A 22 -28.45 -1.72 27.77
CA VAL A 22 -29.43 -1.25 28.80
C VAL A 22 -30.04 0.11 28.46
N ALA A 23 -29.40 0.91 27.61
CA ALA A 23 -29.89 2.21 27.17
C ALA A 23 -30.83 2.18 25.93
N ALA A 24 -30.95 1.05 25.27
CA ALA A 24 -31.74 0.85 24.06
C ALA A 24 -32.99 -0.01 24.38
N GLY A 25 -34.10 0.61 24.70
CA GLY A 25 -35.42 -0.02 24.68
C GLY A 25 -35.70 -0.54 23.26
N ILE A 26 -35.90 -1.85 23.12
CA ILE A 26 -36.12 -2.54 21.87
C ILE A 26 -37.43 -2.09 21.23
N THR A 27 -37.37 -1.38 20.10
CA THR A 27 -38.47 -1.30 19.14
C THR A 27 -37.92 -1.68 17.77
N GLN A 28 -38.49 -2.75 17.19
CA GLN A 28 -38.24 -3.14 15.80
C GLN A 28 -38.58 -1.97 14.87
N ALA A 29 -37.60 -1.40 14.23
CA ALA A 29 -37.78 -0.39 13.19
C ALA A 29 -37.44 -0.99 11.82
N GLN A 30 -38.47 -0.97 10.97
CA GLN A 30 -38.38 -1.24 9.52
C GLN A 30 -37.37 -0.28 8.88
N GLY A 31 -36.68 -0.76 7.81
CA GLY A 31 -35.58 -0.08 7.12
C GLY A 31 -35.80 1.39 6.84
N ALA A 32 -35.26 2.23 7.69
CA ALA A 32 -35.19 3.67 7.44
C ALA A 32 -34.10 3.92 6.39
N GLN A 33 -34.39 4.68 5.36
CA GLN A 33 -33.37 5.24 4.45
C GLN A 33 -32.29 5.93 5.29
N ARG A 34 -31.06 5.48 5.16
CA ARG A 34 -29.90 6.05 5.86
C ARG A 34 -29.80 7.53 5.49
N GLY A 35 -29.67 8.42 6.47
CA GLY A 35 -29.35 9.83 6.22
C GLY A 35 -27.96 9.95 5.58
N ALA A 36 -27.80 10.94 4.71
CA ALA A 36 -26.52 11.24 4.07
C ALA A 36 -25.44 11.58 5.13
N TYR A 37 -24.19 11.23 4.87
CA TYR A 37 -23.05 11.54 5.74
C TYR A 37 -22.87 13.05 5.93
N LEU A 38 -23.16 13.85 4.90
CA LEU A 38 -23.14 15.31 4.97
C LEU A 38 -24.54 15.89 4.81
N ASP A 39 -24.90 16.80 5.70
CA ASP A 39 -26.06 17.63 5.47
C ASP A 39 -25.82 18.64 4.32
N VAL A 40 -26.87 19.31 3.86
CA VAL A 40 -26.79 20.24 2.74
C VAL A 40 -25.77 21.37 2.98
N ARG A 41 -25.65 21.86 4.22
CA ARG A 41 -24.73 22.97 4.56
C ARG A 41 -23.29 22.51 4.53
N GLU A 42 -23.00 21.33 5.06
CA GLU A 42 -21.66 20.75 5.02
C GLU A 42 -21.26 20.39 3.59
N ARG A 43 -22.19 19.82 2.80
CA ARG A 43 -21.95 19.57 1.37
C ARG A 43 -21.57 20.86 0.62
N GLN A 44 -22.36 21.93 0.78
CA GLN A 44 -22.06 23.23 0.17
C GLN A 44 -20.71 23.81 0.63
N ARG A 45 -20.29 23.49 1.86
CA ARG A 45 -18.98 23.90 2.38
C ARG A 45 -17.86 23.16 1.64
N VAL A 46 -17.97 21.87 1.51
CA VAL A 46 -17.00 21.06 0.75
C VAL A 46 -16.92 21.53 -0.71
N GLU A 47 -18.05 21.78 -1.35
CA GLU A 47 -18.12 22.32 -2.71
C GLU A 47 -17.46 23.71 -2.83
N ARG A 48 -17.48 24.54 -1.79
CA ARG A 48 -16.70 25.80 -1.76
C ARG A 48 -15.20 25.51 -1.65
N MET A 49 -14.80 24.58 -0.78
CA MET A 49 -13.40 24.20 -0.64
C MET A 49 -12.83 23.62 -1.94
N GLN A 50 -13.62 22.85 -2.69
CA GLN A 50 -13.21 22.34 -4.01
C GLN A 50 -13.00 23.47 -5.02
N ARG A 51 -13.80 24.54 -4.99
CA ARG A 51 -13.60 25.72 -5.85
C ARG A 51 -12.33 26.52 -5.51
N ASP A 52 -11.81 26.35 -4.30
CA ASP A 52 -10.56 26.97 -3.87
C ASP A 52 -9.31 26.24 -4.38
N ILE A 53 -9.45 25.09 -5.07
CA ILE A 53 -8.32 24.34 -5.65
C ILE A 53 -7.61 25.20 -6.70
N SER A 54 -6.32 25.47 -6.47
CA SER A 54 -5.49 26.29 -7.34
C SER A 54 -4.80 25.45 -8.41
N VAL A 55 -5.45 25.31 -9.56
CA VAL A 55 -4.85 24.65 -10.73
C VAL A 55 -3.50 25.28 -11.11
N LYS A 56 -3.40 26.61 -10.97
CA LYS A 56 -2.17 27.36 -11.27
C LYS A 56 -1.01 26.94 -10.37
N ASP A 57 -1.25 26.80 -9.06
CA ASP A 57 -0.18 26.48 -8.12
C ASP A 57 0.25 25.01 -8.26
N MET A 58 -0.72 24.10 -8.49
CA MET A 58 -0.44 22.69 -8.81
C MET A 58 0.41 22.57 -10.07
N LEU A 59 0.02 23.23 -11.18
CA LEU A 59 0.78 23.20 -12.42
C LEU A 59 2.19 23.80 -12.26
N ALA A 60 2.32 24.92 -11.55
CA ALA A 60 3.61 25.56 -11.31
C ALA A 60 4.58 24.68 -10.49
N LEU A 61 4.08 23.83 -9.60
CA LEU A 61 4.88 22.83 -8.90
C LEU A 61 5.31 21.72 -9.85
N LEU A 62 4.37 21.19 -10.63
CA LEU A 62 4.62 20.12 -11.61
C LEU A 62 5.66 20.52 -12.65
N GLU A 63 5.59 21.74 -13.20
CA GLU A 63 6.57 22.29 -14.14
C GLU A 63 8.00 22.37 -13.57
N LYS A 64 8.13 22.51 -12.25
CA LYS A 64 9.43 22.48 -11.57
C LYS A 64 9.91 21.04 -11.36
N PHE A 65 9.01 20.15 -10.96
CA PHE A 65 9.33 18.73 -10.70
C PHE A 65 9.71 17.99 -12.00
N ASP A 66 9.09 18.33 -13.12
CA ASP A 66 9.41 17.77 -14.45
C ASP A 66 10.88 17.97 -14.88
N LYS A 67 11.59 18.91 -14.24
CA LYS A 67 13.01 19.20 -14.50
C LYS A 67 13.98 18.52 -13.54
N LEU A 68 13.47 17.69 -12.63
CA LEU A 68 14.26 17.05 -11.59
C LEU A 68 14.31 15.53 -11.82
N ASP A 69 15.50 14.97 -11.68
CA ASP A 69 15.64 13.54 -11.41
C ASP A 69 15.53 13.34 -9.89
N ARG A 70 14.41 12.74 -9.45
CA ARG A 70 14.05 12.66 -8.03
C ARG A 70 14.43 11.32 -7.39
N ILE A 71 15.49 10.65 -7.87
CA ILE A 71 15.94 9.41 -7.26
C ILE A 71 16.16 9.55 -5.76
N SER A 72 15.74 8.54 -4.97
CA SER A 72 15.84 8.55 -3.50
C SER A 72 17.27 8.84 -3.02
N GLY A 73 17.44 9.81 -2.12
CA GLY A 73 18.75 10.26 -1.62
C GLY A 73 19.53 11.08 -2.62
N GLY A 74 18.92 11.45 -3.75
CA GLY A 74 19.52 12.28 -4.78
C GLY A 74 19.31 13.79 -4.57
N ARG A 75 20.01 14.59 -5.38
CA ARG A 75 19.92 16.05 -5.31
C ARG A 75 18.52 16.56 -5.70
N GLY A 76 17.88 15.93 -6.71
CA GLY A 76 16.57 16.34 -7.18
C GLY A 76 15.48 16.10 -6.13
N GLU A 77 15.52 14.97 -5.40
CA GLU A 77 14.63 14.73 -4.28
C GLU A 77 14.80 15.77 -3.17
N ALA A 78 16.04 16.11 -2.81
CA ALA A 78 16.31 17.15 -1.80
C ALA A 78 15.78 18.53 -2.24
N GLN A 79 15.88 18.88 -3.52
CA GLN A 79 15.30 20.10 -4.08
C GLN A 79 13.77 20.07 -4.06
N ALA A 80 13.15 18.94 -4.39
CA ALA A 80 11.70 18.76 -4.33
C ALA A 80 11.19 18.92 -2.89
N ALA A 81 11.87 18.32 -1.90
CA ALA A 81 11.53 18.46 -0.49
C ALA A 81 11.61 19.95 -0.02
N GLN A 82 12.61 20.68 -0.47
CA GLN A 82 12.73 22.10 -0.17
C GLN A 82 11.60 22.92 -0.81
N MET A 83 11.25 22.65 -2.08
CA MET A 83 10.14 23.32 -2.75
C MET A 83 8.80 23.09 -2.04
N LEU A 84 8.54 21.86 -1.54
CA LEU A 84 7.36 21.56 -0.72
C LEU A 84 7.38 22.34 0.60
N ALA A 85 8.51 22.34 1.31
CA ALA A 85 8.66 23.08 2.57
C ALA A 85 8.38 24.58 2.38
N GLU A 86 8.96 25.20 1.35
CA GLU A 86 8.73 26.60 1.00
C GLU A 86 7.26 26.88 0.62
N ALA A 87 6.59 25.94 -0.04
CA ALA A 87 5.17 26.07 -0.38
C ALA A 87 4.29 25.99 0.87
N LEU A 88 4.55 25.04 1.77
CA LEU A 88 3.85 24.91 3.06
C LEU A 88 4.01 26.17 3.91
N GLU A 89 5.23 26.73 3.97
CA GLU A 89 5.52 27.97 4.70
C GLU A 89 4.73 29.15 4.13
N ARG A 90 4.74 29.34 2.80
CA ARG A 90 3.96 30.40 2.13
C ARG A 90 2.47 30.30 2.40
N HIS A 91 1.95 29.09 2.56
CA HIS A 91 0.53 28.84 2.86
C HIS A 91 0.21 28.83 4.36
N GLY A 92 1.21 29.03 5.22
CA GLY A 92 1.05 29.00 6.68
C GLY A 92 0.61 27.65 7.21
N VAL A 93 0.96 26.57 6.52
CA VAL A 93 0.71 25.19 6.98
C VAL A 93 1.89 24.76 7.84
N PRO A 94 1.69 24.39 9.12
CA PRO A 94 2.76 23.88 9.97
C PRO A 94 3.38 22.61 9.38
N TYR A 95 4.69 22.54 9.35
CA TYR A 95 5.40 21.39 8.80
C TYR A 95 6.71 21.12 9.54
N LYS A 96 7.25 19.92 9.32
CA LYS A 96 8.59 19.52 9.76
C LYS A 96 9.27 18.73 8.64
N VAL A 97 10.55 19.02 8.43
CA VAL A 97 11.41 18.20 7.57
C VAL A 97 12.27 17.34 8.47
N HIS A 98 12.02 16.04 8.47
CA HIS A 98 12.88 15.06 9.12
C HIS A 98 14.03 14.70 8.19
N ARG A 99 15.19 14.33 8.75
CA ARG A 99 16.33 13.79 8.03
C ARG A 99 16.80 12.54 8.73
N PHE A 100 17.00 11.49 7.98
CA PHE A 100 17.47 10.22 8.52
C PHE A 100 18.25 9.44 7.47
N ARG A 101 18.98 8.43 7.91
CA ARG A 101 19.76 7.57 7.01
C ARG A 101 18.94 6.34 6.63
N ALA A 102 18.89 6.06 5.34
CA ALA A 102 18.27 4.87 4.77
C ALA A 102 19.30 4.08 3.94
N TYR A 103 19.07 2.79 3.79
CA TYR A 103 19.89 1.92 2.96
C TYR A 103 19.28 1.85 1.57
N LEU A 104 19.91 2.53 0.60
CA LEU A 104 19.40 2.75 -0.74
C LEU A 104 20.29 2.08 -1.77
N SER A 105 19.70 1.64 -2.89
CA SER A 105 20.42 1.03 -3.99
C SER A 105 20.16 1.76 -5.30
N TRP A 106 21.20 2.33 -5.89
CA TRP A 106 21.15 3.02 -7.18
C TRP A 106 21.65 2.11 -8.30
N PRO A 107 20.84 1.86 -9.33
CA PRO A 107 21.32 1.22 -10.57
C PRO A 107 22.38 2.10 -11.25
N ILE A 108 23.50 1.51 -11.66
CA ILE A 108 24.60 2.24 -12.30
C ILE A 108 24.82 1.74 -13.73
N ARG A 109 24.91 0.43 -13.94
CA ARG A 109 25.22 -0.15 -15.24
C ARG A 109 24.65 -1.56 -15.39
N ALA A 110 24.15 -1.84 -16.58
CA ALA A 110 23.81 -3.21 -16.99
C ALA A 110 24.27 -3.46 -18.42
N GLU A 111 24.72 -4.68 -18.70
CA GLU A 111 25.07 -5.16 -20.03
C GLU A 111 24.78 -6.66 -20.10
N LEU A 112 24.16 -7.09 -21.20
CA LEU A 112 23.96 -8.49 -21.51
C LEU A 112 24.67 -8.82 -22.82
N THR A 113 25.62 -9.75 -22.80
CA THR A 113 26.27 -10.24 -24.00
C THR A 113 25.92 -11.71 -24.21
N VAL A 114 25.35 -12.06 -25.35
CA VAL A 114 25.21 -13.44 -25.81
C VAL A 114 26.57 -13.89 -26.36
N LEU A 115 27.07 -15.03 -25.89
CA LEU A 115 28.40 -15.55 -26.21
C LEU A 115 28.39 -16.52 -27.40
N GLY A 116 27.26 -17.14 -27.68
CA GLY A 116 27.03 -18.07 -28.80
C GLY A 116 25.57 -18.53 -28.85
N PRO A 117 25.07 -19.01 -29.99
CA PRO A 117 25.78 -19.22 -31.26
C PRO A 117 26.12 -17.93 -32.02
N GLU A 118 25.34 -16.84 -31.84
CA GLU A 118 25.58 -15.52 -32.40
C GLU A 118 25.99 -14.55 -31.28
N ARG A 119 27.19 -13.97 -31.37
CA ARG A 119 27.66 -13.01 -30.36
C ARG A 119 27.02 -11.65 -30.57
N ARG A 120 26.26 -11.20 -29.55
CA ARG A 120 25.55 -9.92 -29.58
C ARG A 120 25.48 -9.30 -28.19
N THR A 121 25.72 -8.01 -28.09
CA THR A 121 25.50 -7.23 -26.85
C THR A 121 24.14 -6.52 -26.94
N LEU A 122 23.33 -6.66 -25.89
CA LEU A 122 21.97 -6.16 -25.81
C LEU A 122 21.89 -4.99 -24.84
N ARG A 123 20.98 -4.07 -25.12
CA ARG A 123 20.66 -2.97 -24.20
C ARG A 123 19.91 -3.53 -22.98
N ALA A 124 20.37 -3.15 -21.79
CA ALA A 124 19.80 -3.61 -20.53
C ALA A 124 19.78 -2.52 -19.47
N VAL A 125 18.92 -2.70 -18.45
CA VAL A 125 18.93 -1.97 -17.16
C VAL A 125 18.98 -2.99 -16.03
N THR A 126 19.63 -2.63 -14.91
CA THR A 126 19.65 -3.45 -13.69
C THR A 126 18.70 -2.85 -12.65
N PRO A 127 17.90 -3.64 -11.95
CA PRO A 127 17.05 -3.13 -10.89
C PRO A 127 17.84 -2.73 -9.65
N ALA A 128 17.29 -1.84 -8.84
CA ALA A 128 17.82 -1.54 -7.51
C ALA A 128 17.90 -2.83 -6.67
N PHE A 129 18.95 -2.97 -5.88
CA PHE A 129 19.29 -4.16 -5.07
C PHE A 129 19.64 -5.42 -5.87
N SER A 130 19.93 -5.33 -7.16
CA SER A 130 20.62 -6.40 -7.87
C SER A 130 22.02 -6.62 -7.27
N ALA A 131 22.51 -7.84 -7.29
CA ALA A 131 23.93 -8.07 -6.96
C ALA A 131 24.82 -7.52 -8.09
N SER A 132 25.94 -6.88 -7.73
CA SER A 132 26.96 -6.46 -8.70
C SER A 132 27.87 -7.62 -9.07
N THR A 133 28.13 -7.80 -10.38
CA THR A 133 28.95 -8.90 -10.90
C THR A 133 30.45 -8.59 -10.96
N GLY A 134 30.81 -7.32 -10.76
CA GLY A 134 32.14 -6.82 -11.09
C GLY A 134 32.39 -6.74 -12.60
N ALA A 135 33.57 -6.26 -12.98
CA ALA A 135 33.93 -5.97 -14.39
C ALA A 135 33.94 -7.19 -15.31
N ARG A 136 34.25 -8.37 -14.76
CA ARG A 136 34.30 -9.63 -15.54
C ARG A 136 32.92 -10.15 -15.90
N GLY A 137 31.89 -9.72 -15.16
CA GLY A 137 30.53 -10.23 -15.32
C GLY A 137 30.35 -11.67 -14.83
N LEU A 138 29.13 -12.16 -14.94
CA LEU A 138 28.69 -13.52 -14.64
C LEU A 138 28.36 -14.24 -15.95
N GLU A 139 28.94 -15.39 -16.20
CA GLU A 139 28.61 -16.23 -17.34
C GLU A 139 27.80 -17.45 -16.93
N GLY A 140 26.81 -17.81 -17.74
CA GLY A 140 25.99 -18.99 -17.51
C GLY A 140 25.16 -19.40 -18.71
N GLU A 141 24.54 -20.57 -18.58
CA GLU A 141 23.58 -21.10 -19.53
C GLU A 141 22.20 -20.47 -19.29
N LEU A 142 21.50 -20.11 -20.37
CA LEU A 142 20.12 -19.59 -20.31
C LEU A 142 19.09 -20.70 -20.15
N VAL A 143 18.06 -20.42 -19.35
CA VAL A 143 16.83 -21.19 -19.33
C VAL A 143 15.63 -20.26 -19.35
N PHE A 144 14.76 -20.41 -20.37
CA PHE A 144 13.51 -19.66 -20.45
C PHE A 144 12.40 -20.36 -19.67
N VAL A 145 11.75 -19.64 -18.75
CA VAL A 145 10.75 -20.20 -17.84
C VAL A 145 9.31 -19.75 -18.12
N GLY A 146 9.10 -18.81 -19.04
CA GLY A 146 7.79 -18.23 -19.31
C GLY A 146 7.50 -16.98 -18.45
N SER A 147 6.25 -16.65 -18.29
CA SER A 147 5.83 -15.54 -17.42
C SER A 147 5.73 -16.03 -15.97
N PRO A 148 6.30 -15.32 -14.99
CA PRO A 148 6.16 -15.68 -13.58
C PRO A 148 4.78 -15.35 -13.01
N GLY A 149 3.87 -14.79 -13.81
CA GLY A 149 2.55 -14.35 -13.34
C GLY A 149 2.48 -12.86 -13.03
N ALA A 150 1.44 -12.45 -12.30
CA ALA A 150 1.19 -11.05 -11.97
C ALA A 150 2.26 -10.50 -11.01
N ILE A 151 2.59 -9.21 -11.15
CA ILE A 151 3.58 -8.49 -10.33
C ILE A 151 3.33 -8.66 -8.82
N PHE A 152 2.06 -8.79 -8.41
CA PHE A 152 1.62 -8.87 -7.02
C PHE A 152 0.96 -10.21 -6.65
N GLY A 153 1.08 -11.23 -7.51
CA GLY A 153 0.57 -12.56 -7.22
C GLY A 153 1.54 -13.41 -6.39
N PRO A 154 1.05 -14.41 -5.65
CA PRO A 154 1.92 -15.37 -5.00
C PRO A 154 2.68 -16.20 -6.04
N LEU A 155 3.97 -16.38 -5.82
CA LEU A 155 4.79 -17.30 -6.59
C LEU A 155 5.07 -18.55 -5.74
N SER A 156 4.99 -19.72 -6.35
CA SER A 156 5.31 -20.99 -5.70
C SER A 156 6.55 -21.61 -6.32
N GLY A 157 7.23 -22.49 -5.60
CA GLY A 157 8.33 -23.28 -6.12
C GLY A 157 7.94 -24.19 -7.31
N ASP A 158 6.63 -24.43 -7.47
CA ASP A 158 6.06 -25.18 -8.60
C ASP A 158 5.87 -24.31 -9.85
N ALA A 159 6.32 -23.04 -9.82
CA ALA A 159 6.14 -22.07 -10.92
C ALA A 159 6.81 -22.52 -12.24
N TYR A 160 7.78 -23.45 -12.18
CA TYR A 160 8.54 -23.90 -13.34
C TYR A 160 8.53 -25.42 -13.50
N PRO A 161 7.37 -26.05 -13.67
CA PRO A 161 7.28 -27.50 -13.77
C PRO A 161 8.16 -28.03 -14.91
N GLY A 162 9.02 -29.01 -14.57
CA GLY A 162 9.94 -29.65 -15.54
C GLY A 162 11.13 -28.81 -15.99
N LYS A 163 11.40 -27.65 -15.35
CA LYS A 163 12.56 -26.80 -15.67
C LYS A 163 13.58 -26.80 -14.53
N ASP A 164 14.80 -27.22 -14.85
CA ASP A 164 15.94 -27.10 -13.95
C ASP A 164 16.60 -25.73 -14.11
N VAL A 165 16.50 -24.89 -13.07
CA VAL A 165 17.07 -23.54 -13.05
C VAL A 165 18.37 -23.46 -12.23
N ARG A 166 18.73 -24.52 -11.51
CA ARG A 166 19.89 -24.53 -10.62
C ARG A 166 21.19 -24.35 -11.41
N GLY A 167 21.98 -23.36 -11.01
CA GLY A 167 23.23 -23.01 -11.66
C GLY A 167 23.09 -22.35 -13.04
N LYS A 168 21.86 -21.96 -13.42
CA LYS A 168 21.56 -21.32 -14.71
C LYS A 168 21.14 -19.87 -14.55
N ILE A 169 21.10 -19.16 -15.67
CA ILE A 169 20.56 -17.81 -15.79
C ILE A 169 19.14 -17.92 -16.31
N VAL A 170 18.18 -17.51 -15.49
CA VAL A 170 16.75 -17.58 -15.81
C VAL A 170 16.34 -16.41 -16.69
N VAL A 171 15.57 -16.69 -17.74
CA VAL A 171 14.90 -15.68 -18.58
C VAL A 171 13.39 -15.81 -18.42
N ALA A 172 12.69 -14.70 -18.16
CA ALA A 172 11.26 -14.67 -17.97
C ALA A 172 10.60 -13.46 -18.67
N ASP A 173 9.35 -13.64 -19.12
CA ASP A 173 8.55 -12.56 -19.68
C ASP A 173 8.01 -11.63 -18.56
N GLY A 174 7.88 -10.33 -18.84
CA GLY A 174 7.23 -9.33 -17.98
C GLY A 174 8.21 -8.49 -17.17
N LEU A 175 7.69 -7.63 -16.28
CA LEU A 175 8.52 -6.81 -15.41
C LEU A 175 9.14 -7.64 -14.29
N ILE A 176 10.38 -7.32 -13.95
CA ILE A 176 11.08 -7.97 -12.83
C ILE A 176 10.47 -7.57 -11.49
N THR A 177 10.31 -8.52 -10.58
CA THR A 177 9.68 -8.30 -9.28
C THR A 177 10.53 -8.84 -8.13
N PRO A 178 10.40 -8.32 -6.90
CA PRO A 178 11.07 -8.85 -5.73
C PRO A 178 10.77 -10.34 -5.49
N GLN A 179 9.52 -10.73 -5.67
CA GLN A 179 9.08 -12.11 -5.44
C GLN A 179 9.73 -13.09 -6.41
N HIS A 180 9.82 -12.69 -7.70
CA HIS A 180 10.44 -13.54 -8.70
C HIS A 180 11.95 -13.66 -8.49
N ALA A 181 12.62 -12.55 -8.18
CA ALA A 181 14.05 -12.56 -7.87
C ALA A 181 14.34 -13.49 -6.67
N ARG A 182 13.53 -13.42 -5.60
CA ARG A 182 13.65 -14.29 -4.44
C ARG A 182 13.40 -15.77 -4.79
N LEU A 183 12.34 -16.06 -5.55
CA LEU A 183 12.00 -17.43 -5.94
C LEU A 183 13.14 -18.09 -6.72
N VAL A 184 13.68 -17.42 -7.74
CA VAL A 184 14.73 -18.02 -8.57
C VAL A 184 16.05 -18.15 -7.81
N GLU A 185 16.34 -17.24 -6.89
CA GLU A 185 17.48 -17.35 -5.96
C GLU A 185 17.32 -18.56 -5.05
N ASP A 186 16.15 -18.76 -4.44
CA ASP A 186 15.86 -19.91 -3.56
C ASP A 186 15.91 -21.25 -4.34
N LEU A 187 15.60 -21.26 -5.63
CA LEU A 187 15.73 -22.41 -6.52
C LEU A 187 17.17 -22.66 -6.99
N GLY A 188 18.11 -21.77 -6.64
CA GLY A 188 19.53 -21.90 -6.95
C GLY A 188 19.96 -21.41 -8.33
N ALA A 189 19.16 -20.55 -8.98
CA ALA A 189 19.61 -19.84 -10.17
C ALA A 189 20.76 -18.88 -9.84
N ILE A 190 21.64 -18.60 -10.82
CA ILE A 190 22.80 -17.73 -10.64
C ILE A 190 22.62 -16.33 -11.24
N GLY A 191 21.60 -16.12 -12.06
CA GLY A 191 21.27 -14.84 -12.68
C GLY A 191 19.84 -14.80 -13.15
N LEU A 192 19.29 -13.58 -13.32
CA LEU A 192 17.92 -13.36 -13.73
C LEU A 192 17.83 -12.29 -14.81
N ILE A 193 17.11 -12.59 -15.88
CA ILE A 193 16.82 -11.69 -16.99
C ILE A 193 15.31 -11.61 -17.16
N HIS A 194 14.80 -10.38 -17.25
CA HIS A 194 13.41 -10.15 -17.61
C HIS A 194 13.28 -9.49 -18.98
N ILE A 195 12.27 -9.93 -19.74
CA ILE A 195 11.91 -9.36 -21.03
C ILE A 195 10.82 -8.33 -20.79
N ASN A 196 11.18 -7.04 -20.95
CA ASN A 196 10.19 -5.98 -20.82
C ASN A 196 9.03 -6.16 -21.82
N PRO A 197 7.81 -5.75 -21.44
CA PRO A 197 6.63 -5.89 -22.31
C PRO A 197 6.69 -4.99 -23.57
N ARG A 198 7.57 -3.97 -23.55
CA ARG A 198 7.76 -2.98 -24.64
C ARG A 198 9.25 -2.71 -24.88
N GLU A 199 9.55 -1.84 -25.84
CA GLU A 199 10.95 -1.42 -26.13
C GLU A 199 11.52 -0.46 -25.10
N LEU A 200 10.68 0.19 -24.29
CA LEU A 200 11.12 0.98 -23.14
C LEU A 200 11.49 0.05 -21.98
N LEU A 201 12.57 0.38 -21.32
CA LEU A 201 13.04 -0.33 -20.13
C LEU A 201 12.51 0.38 -18.89
N HIS A 202 11.82 -0.37 -18.05
CA HIS A 202 11.28 0.12 -16.78
C HIS A 202 12.30 -0.07 -15.66
N GLU A 203 12.55 0.98 -14.88
CA GLU A 203 13.32 0.88 -13.65
C GLU A 203 12.54 0.12 -12.59
N MET A 204 13.22 -0.77 -11.88
CA MET A 204 12.57 -1.65 -10.90
C MET A 204 13.44 -1.83 -9.65
N ILE A 205 12.85 -2.41 -8.61
CA ILE A 205 13.51 -2.79 -7.37
C ILE A 205 13.21 -4.26 -7.07
N ILE A 206 14.18 -5.03 -6.61
CA ILE A 206 14.03 -6.48 -6.43
C ILE A 206 14.21 -6.99 -4.99
N THR A 207 14.44 -6.12 -4.02
CA THR A 207 14.49 -6.56 -2.62
C THR A 207 13.09 -6.84 -2.05
N THR A 208 12.97 -7.92 -1.27
CA THR A 208 11.77 -8.18 -0.45
C THR A 208 11.87 -7.56 0.95
N VAL A 209 12.99 -6.94 1.30
CA VAL A 209 13.12 -6.21 2.56
C VAL A 209 12.23 -4.99 2.54
N TRP A 210 11.38 -4.85 3.54
CA TRP A 210 10.52 -3.67 3.69
C TRP A 210 11.26 -2.59 4.46
N GLY A 211 11.52 -1.46 3.80
CA GLY A 211 12.28 -0.36 4.39
C GLY A 211 13.78 -0.64 4.52
N THR A 212 14.41 0.04 5.45
CA THR A 212 15.84 -0.15 5.75
C THR A 212 16.07 -1.50 6.42
N PRO A 213 17.02 -2.32 5.94
CA PRO A 213 17.30 -3.63 6.53
C PRO A 213 17.71 -3.58 7.99
N THR A 214 17.23 -4.54 8.77
CA THR A 214 17.71 -4.88 10.11
C THR A 214 18.67 -6.09 10.05
N PRO A 215 19.40 -6.46 11.13
CA PRO A 215 20.20 -7.68 11.14
C PRO A 215 19.42 -8.93 10.75
N GLU A 216 18.13 -9.02 11.15
CA GLU A 216 17.25 -10.15 10.87
C GLU A 216 16.80 -10.18 9.41
N THR A 217 16.59 -9.01 8.77
CA THR A 217 16.08 -8.90 7.41
C THR A 217 17.16 -8.74 6.35
N ALA A 218 18.39 -8.35 6.71
CA ALA A 218 19.51 -8.18 5.79
C ALA A 218 19.82 -9.46 4.96
N ARG A 219 19.51 -10.64 5.49
CA ARG A 219 19.63 -11.92 4.78
C ARG A 219 18.74 -12.02 3.54
N TYR A 220 17.70 -11.19 3.44
CA TYR A 220 16.76 -11.16 2.32
C TYR A 220 17.14 -10.12 1.25
N ILE A 221 18.25 -9.39 1.43
CA ILE A 221 18.83 -8.59 0.35
C ILE A 221 19.26 -9.57 -0.76
N PRO A 222 18.80 -9.36 -2.02
CA PRO A 222 19.12 -10.26 -3.12
C PRO A 222 20.62 -10.41 -3.34
N LYS A 223 21.05 -11.64 -3.60
CA LYS A 223 22.45 -11.99 -3.95
C LYS A 223 22.59 -12.37 -5.42
N ILE A 224 21.49 -12.36 -6.14
CA ILE A 224 21.42 -12.70 -7.55
C ILE A 224 21.59 -11.45 -8.42
N PRO A 225 22.50 -11.43 -9.42
CA PRO A 225 22.55 -10.39 -10.42
C PRO A 225 21.34 -10.50 -11.34
N ALA A 226 20.71 -9.35 -11.60
CA ALA A 226 19.47 -9.28 -12.35
C ALA A 226 19.46 -8.10 -13.31
N LEU A 227 18.83 -8.26 -14.48
CA LEU A 227 18.65 -7.20 -15.46
C LEU A 227 17.37 -7.39 -16.27
N SER A 228 16.95 -6.32 -16.96
CA SER A 228 15.86 -6.36 -17.94
C SER A 228 16.37 -5.93 -19.30
N VAL A 229 15.84 -6.57 -20.35
CA VAL A 229 16.10 -6.26 -21.76
C VAL A 229 14.82 -5.78 -22.45
N THR A 230 14.96 -5.13 -23.63
CA THR A 230 13.81 -4.69 -24.43
C THR A 230 13.01 -5.89 -24.93
N LYS A 231 11.79 -5.62 -25.40
CA LYS A 231 10.93 -6.68 -25.95
C LYS A 231 11.57 -7.37 -27.16
N ALA A 232 12.08 -6.63 -28.14
CA ALA A 232 12.67 -7.20 -29.34
C ALA A 232 13.91 -8.05 -29.05
N ASP A 233 14.82 -7.54 -28.20
CA ASP A 233 15.99 -8.29 -27.77
C ASP A 233 15.63 -9.53 -26.94
N GLY A 234 14.60 -9.40 -26.10
CA GLY A 234 14.10 -10.51 -25.29
C GLY A 234 13.40 -11.59 -26.10
N ASP A 235 12.59 -11.22 -27.09
CA ASP A 235 11.94 -12.18 -27.98
C ASP A 235 12.99 -12.97 -28.79
N TRP A 236 14.07 -12.32 -29.22
CA TRP A 236 15.20 -12.98 -29.86
C TRP A 236 15.92 -13.95 -28.89
N LEU A 237 16.21 -13.54 -27.65
CA LEU A 237 16.78 -14.41 -26.61
C LEU A 237 15.90 -15.64 -26.34
N LYS A 238 14.60 -15.45 -26.28
CA LYS A 238 13.62 -16.50 -26.08
C LYS A 238 13.62 -17.51 -27.21
N GLN A 239 13.68 -17.03 -28.46
CA GLN A 239 13.78 -17.91 -29.64
C GLN A 239 15.08 -18.74 -29.59
N LEU A 240 16.22 -18.12 -29.27
CA LEU A 240 17.48 -18.83 -29.10
C LEU A 240 17.40 -19.90 -27.99
N ALA A 241 16.88 -19.55 -26.81
CA ALA A 241 16.79 -20.47 -25.67
C ALA A 241 15.80 -21.64 -25.90
N GLN A 242 14.87 -21.51 -26.83
CA GLN A 242 13.89 -22.55 -27.19
C GLN A 242 14.28 -23.37 -28.43
N SER A 243 15.25 -22.91 -29.22
CA SER A 243 15.69 -23.61 -30.41
C SER A 243 16.49 -24.88 -30.06
N ARG A 244 16.11 -26.03 -30.63
CA ARG A 244 16.82 -27.30 -30.48
C ARG A 244 18.17 -27.32 -31.18
N ASP A 245 18.35 -26.49 -32.19
CA ASP A 245 19.56 -26.43 -33.01
C ASP A 245 20.65 -25.53 -32.41
N SER A 246 20.30 -24.68 -31.46
CA SER A 246 21.23 -23.71 -30.85
C SER A 246 22.17 -24.31 -29.80
N GLY A 247 21.91 -25.55 -29.35
CA GLY A 247 22.62 -26.09 -28.18
C GLY A 247 22.35 -25.24 -26.92
N ALA A 248 23.22 -25.32 -25.94
CA ALA A 248 23.15 -24.51 -24.72
C ALA A 248 23.56 -23.06 -25.02
N VAL A 249 22.58 -22.13 -24.93
CA VAL A 249 22.83 -20.70 -25.12
C VAL A 249 23.57 -20.15 -23.89
N ARG A 250 24.73 -19.57 -24.09
CA ARG A 250 25.52 -18.96 -23.02
C ARG A 250 25.51 -17.44 -23.12
N VAL A 251 25.39 -16.79 -21.97
CA VAL A 251 25.39 -15.33 -21.86
C VAL A 251 26.33 -14.86 -20.76
N ARG A 252 26.72 -13.59 -20.85
CA ARG A 252 27.45 -12.87 -19.81
C ARG A 252 26.62 -11.64 -19.38
N LEU A 253 26.34 -11.58 -18.08
CA LEU A 253 25.70 -10.45 -17.42
C LEU A 253 26.76 -9.57 -16.76
N VAL A 254 26.68 -8.26 -16.97
CA VAL A 254 27.37 -7.26 -16.15
C VAL A 254 26.30 -6.40 -15.49
N THR A 255 26.31 -6.37 -14.19
CA THR A 255 25.43 -5.53 -13.36
C THR A 255 26.27 -4.76 -12.35
N GLU A 256 25.94 -3.49 -12.16
CA GLU A 256 26.57 -2.64 -11.16
C GLU A 256 25.51 -1.78 -10.48
N VAL A 257 25.44 -1.84 -9.17
CA VAL A 257 24.60 -1.01 -8.32
C VAL A 257 25.42 -0.37 -7.21
N SER A 258 25.06 0.84 -6.82
CA SER A 258 25.64 1.53 -5.66
C SER A 258 24.69 1.42 -4.48
N THR A 259 24.86 0.39 -3.66
CA THR A 259 24.05 0.18 -2.46
C THR A 259 24.78 0.72 -1.25
N ALA A 260 24.21 1.73 -0.57
CA ALA A 260 24.85 2.43 0.53
C ALA A 260 23.84 3.14 1.45
N TRP A 261 24.31 3.49 2.65
CA TRP A 261 23.61 4.39 3.55
C TRP A 261 23.64 5.82 3.00
N ARG A 262 22.46 6.42 2.79
CA ARG A 262 22.31 7.81 2.36
C ARG A 262 21.34 8.54 3.27
N GLU A 263 21.55 9.84 3.48
CA GLU A 263 20.59 10.69 4.18
C GLU A 263 19.48 11.09 3.21
N ILE A 264 18.22 10.96 3.67
CA ILE A 264 17.03 11.35 2.92
C ILE A 264 16.13 12.28 3.72
N PRO A 265 15.42 13.21 3.06
CA PRO A 265 14.44 14.08 3.70
C PRO A 265 13.09 13.36 3.81
N LEU A 266 12.27 13.80 4.76
CA LEU A 266 10.87 13.43 4.86
C LEU A 266 10.10 14.65 5.32
N VAL A 267 9.21 15.15 4.47
CA VAL A 267 8.38 16.32 4.78
C VAL A 267 7.07 15.85 5.37
N VAL A 268 6.70 16.40 6.52
CA VAL A 268 5.40 16.12 7.18
C VAL A 268 4.76 17.44 7.55
N ALA A 269 3.56 17.69 7.03
CA ALA A 269 2.72 18.82 7.40
C ALA A 269 1.61 18.37 8.34
N GLU A 270 1.21 19.25 9.26
CA GLU A 270 0.19 18.96 10.26
C GLU A 270 -0.91 20.03 10.24
N VAL A 271 -2.15 19.60 10.09
CA VAL A 271 -3.33 20.45 10.18
C VAL A 271 -4.11 20.06 11.42
N ARG A 272 -4.04 20.86 12.47
CA ARG A 272 -4.79 20.65 13.72
C ARG A 272 -6.10 21.39 13.73
N PRO A 273 -7.18 20.81 14.29
CA PRO A 273 -8.40 21.56 14.56
C PRO A 273 -8.12 22.79 15.42
N GLU A 274 -8.66 23.94 15.03
CA GLU A 274 -8.59 25.13 15.86
C GLU A 274 -9.74 25.10 16.88
N MET A 275 -9.39 24.86 18.15
CA MET A 275 -10.35 24.82 19.26
C MET A 275 -10.98 26.21 19.45
N ALA A 276 -12.21 26.41 19.02
CA ALA A 276 -12.98 27.59 19.43
C ALA A 276 -13.36 27.45 20.91
N SER A 277 -13.26 28.52 21.68
CA SER A 277 -13.52 28.57 23.11
C SER A 277 -14.93 28.12 23.54
N ASN A 278 -15.83 27.89 22.57
CA ASN A 278 -17.21 27.46 22.76
C ASN A 278 -17.51 26.07 22.18
N ASN A 279 -16.47 25.24 21.89
CA ASN A 279 -16.69 24.00 21.18
C ASN A 279 -17.03 22.83 22.12
N ALA A 280 -18.27 22.86 22.65
CA ALA A 280 -18.91 21.73 23.34
C ALA A 280 -19.26 20.55 22.40
N GLN A 281 -18.85 20.59 21.12
CA GLN A 281 -19.25 19.65 20.06
C GLN A 281 -18.32 18.47 19.86
N GLY A 282 -17.47 18.13 20.86
CA GLY A 282 -16.73 16.86 20.84
C GLY A 282 -15.62 16.81 19.80
N VAL A 283 -14.81 17.87 19.69
CA VAL A 283 -13.55 17.84 18.94
C VAL A 283 -12.62 16.79 19.56
N ASP A 284 -12.04 15.94 18.75
CA ASP A 284 -10.97 15.00 19.11
C ASP A 284 -9.66 15.51 18.50
N PRO A 285 -8.99 16.50 19.13
CA PRO A 285 -7.85 17.19 18.52
C PRO A 285 -6.61 16.30 18.37
N ASP A 286 -6.58 15.21 19.13
CA ASP A 286 -5.49 14.24 19.08
C ASP A 286 -5.66 13.21 17.96
N GLN A 287 -6.88 13.04 17.42
CA GLN A 287 -7.13 12.12 16.31
C GLN A 287 -6.87 12.80 14.97
N PHE A 288 -6.31 12.02 14.04
CA PHE A 288 -6.00 12.52 12.70
C PHE A 288 -6.13 11.45 11.61
N VAL A 289 -6.30 11.89 10.38
CA VAL A 289 -6.14 11.09 9.17
C VAL A 289 -4.74 11.33 8.62
N LEU A 290 -4.01 10.26 8.28
CA LEU A 290 -2.72 10.33 7.60
C LEU A 290 -2.96 10.25 6.09
N VAL A 291 -2.45 11.23 5.35
CA VAL A 291 -2.53 11.30 3.89
C VAL A 291 -1.11 11.39 3.35
N SER A 292 -0.77 10.59 2.36
CA SER A 292 0.61 10.59 1.88
C SER A 292 0.79 10.28 0.41
N SER A 293 1.99 10.62 -0.05
CA SER A 293 2.59 10.27 -1.33
C SER A 293 4.06 9.97 -1.11
N HIS A 294 4.73 9.32 -2.07
CA HIS A 294 6.19 9.32 -2.08
C HIS A 294 6.74 10.50 -2.91
N LEU A 295 7.79 11.12 -2.40
CA LEU A 295 8.42 12.29 -3.02
C LEU A 295 9.44 11.90 -4.08
N ASP A 296 10.22 10.85 -3.80
CA ASP A 296 11.21 10.33 -4.73
C ASP A 296 10.55 9.62 -5.91
N ALA A 297 11.25 9.54 -7.03
CA ALA A 297 10.76 8.88 -8.24
C ALA A 297 11.92 8.33 -9.06
N TRP A 298 11.60 7.50 -10.03
CA TRP A 298 12.48 7.26 -11.16
C TRP A 298 12.32 8.40 -12.16
N TYR A 299 13.41 9.08 -12.49
CA TYR A 299 13.43 10.26 -13.38
C TYR A 299 12.56 11.40 -12.83
N ALA A 300 11.79 12.05 -13.71
CA ALA A 300 10.82 13.07 -13.31
C ALA A 300 9.59 12.48 -12.61
N GLY A 301 9.13 11.31 -13.03
CA GLY A 301 8.05 10.57 -12.40
C GLY A 301 6.79 11.41 -12.22
N MET A 302 6.25 11.96 -13.32
CA MET A 302 5.18 12.95 -13.21
C MET A 302 3.85 12.31 -12.81
N THR A 303 3.54 11.12 -13.33
CA THR A 303 2.40 10.32 -12.87
C THR A 303 2.77 9.47 -11.66
N ASP A 304 4.06 9.18 -11.44
CA ASP A 304 4.58 8.34 -10.36
C ASP A 304 5.68 9.08 -9.56
N THR A 305 5.41 10.12 -8.71
CA THR A 305 4.06 10.52 -8.33
C THR A 305 4.00 12.03 -8.05
N ALA A 306 4.67 12.86 -8.89
CA ALA A 306 4.65 14.32 -8.73
C ALA A 306 3.22 14.90 -8.68
N SER A 307 2.30 14.34 -9.48
CA SER A 307 0.90 14.76 -9.49
C SER A 307 0.24 14.59 -8.12
N THR A 308 0.55 13.51 -7.41
CA THR A 308 0.08 13.30 -6.05
C THR A 308 0.66 14.33 -5.09
N ASP A 309 1.96 14.62 -5.20
CA ASP A 309 2.62 15.60 -4.34
C ASP A 309 1.94 16.97 -4.44
N ALA A 310 1.57 17.39 -5.65
CA ALA A 310 0.84 18.62 -5.88
C ALA A 310 -0.59 18.56 -5.31
N SER A 311 -1.29 17.43 -5.46
CA SER A 311 -2.65 17.22 -4.94
C SER A 311 -2.69 17.30 -3.41
N ILE A 312 -1.80 16.59 -2.70
CA ILE A 312 -1.81 16.58 -1.23
C ILE A 312 -1.31 17.91 -0.64
N LEU A 313 -0.42 18.63 -1.31
CA LEU A 313 -0.04 19.99 -0.91
C LEU A 313 -1.24 20.94 -0.97
N GLU A 314 -2.03 20.85 -2.02
CA GLU A 314 -3.23 21.66 -2.19
C GLU A 314 -4.32 21.30 -1.18
N MET A 315 -4.54 20.01 -0.92
CA MET A 315 -5.45 19.57 0.15
C MET A 315 -5.00 20.06 1.52
N ALA A 316 -3.70 20.03 1.81
CA ALA A 316 -3.15 20.54 3.07
C ALA A 316 -3.42 22.05 3.25
N ARG A 317 -3.21 22.84 2.19
CA ARG A 317 -3.50 24.27 2.15
C ARG A 317 -4.98 24.57 2.46
N ILE A 318 -5.88 23.89 1.74
CA ILE A 318 -7.31 24.11 1.85
C ILE A 318 -7.84 23.69 3.24
N LEU A 319 -7.42 22.53 3.73
CA LEU A 319 -7.84 22.02 5.03
C LEU A 319 -7.27 22.87 6.17
N ASN A 320 -6.05 23.39 6.05
CA ASN A 320 -5.50 24.34 7.03
C ASN A 320 -6.28 25.67 7.07
N ALA A 321 -6.66 26.20 5.92
CA ALA A 321 -7.52 27.40 5.85
C ALA A 321 -8.91 27.17 6.50
N ASN A 322 -9.37 25.92 6.50
CA ASN A 322 -10.66 25.51 7.07
C ASN A 322 -10.56 24.83 8.45
N ARG A 323 -9.41 24.86 9.13
CA ARG A 323 -9.14 24.12 10.40
C ARG A 323 -10.11 24.43 11.54
N LYS A 324 -10.75 25.60 11.53
CA LYS A 324 -11.83 25.96 12.48
C LYS A 324 -13.10 25.11 12.37
N ARG A 325 -13.22 24.34 11.31
CA ARG A 325 -14.36 23.49 10.97
C ARG A 325 -14.05 22.01 11.12
N LEU A 326 -12.82 21.68 11.47
CA LEU A 326 -12.39 20.28 11.61
C LEU A 326 -12.70 19.76 13.01
N ARG A 327 -13.19 18.53 13.07
CA ARG A 327 -13.30 17.76 14.31
C ARG A 327 -12.01 17.05 14.64
N ARG A 328 -11.33 16.51 13.64
CA ARG A 328 -10.05 15.79 13.72
C ARG A 328 -9.02 16.42 12.80
N GLY A 329 -7.76 16.22 13.11
CA GLY A 329 -6.67 16.75 12.33
C GLY A 329 -6.32 15.91 11.10
N PHE A 330 -5.32 16.41 10.38
CA PHE A 330 -4.68 15.71 9.28
C PHE A 330 -3.17 15.77 9.43
N ARG A 331 -2.49 14.71 8.96
CA ARG A 331 -1.07 14.73 8.66
C ARG A 331 -0.87 14.42 7.20
N PHE A 332 -0.07 15.25 6.54
CA PHE A 332 0.32 15.07 5.15
C PHE A 332 1.79 14.74 5.12
N ALA A 333 2.15 13.62 4.47
CA ALA A 333 3.52 13.16 4.43
C ALA A 333 3.97 12.90 2.99
N TRP A 334 5.18 13.34 2.67
CA TRP A 334 5.86 13.08 1.42
C TRP A 334 7.05 12.19 1.71
N TRP A 335 6.84 10.89 1.49
CA TRP A 335 7.83 9.87 1.82
C TRP A 335 9.02 9.91 0.89
N SER A 336 10.22 9.68 1.41
CA SER A 336 11.45 9.47 0.65
C SER A 336 11.92 8.01 0.79
N GLY A 337 12.67 7.53 -0.19
CA GLY A 337 13.18 6.16 -0.16
C GLY A 337 12.15 5.09 -0.51
N HIS A 338 11.16 5.44 -1.33
CA HIS A 338 10.19 4.50 -1.91
C HIS A 338 10.85 3.68 -3.03
N SER A 339 11.34 4.35 -4.07
CA SER A 339 11.78 3.75 -5.33
C SER A 339 13.06 2.94 -5.20
N THR A 340 14.05 3.43 -4.45
CA THR A 340 15.36 2.77 -4.29
C THR A 340 15.68 2.31 -2.87
N GLY A 341 14.72 2.47 -1.92
CA GLY A 341 14.84 2.06 -0.52
C GLY A 341 13.70 1.20 -0.01
N ARG A 342 12.79 0.79 -0.90
CA ARG A 342 11.64 -0.08 -0.61
C ARG A 342 10.83 0.41 0.59
N TYR A 343 10.28 1.64 0.50
CA TYR A 343 9.41 2.26 1.51
C TYR A 343 10.12 2.71 2.79
N ALA A 344 11.40 3.12 2.68
CA ALA A 344 12.20 3.47 3.84
C ALA A 344 11.61 4.63 4.66
N GLY A 345 11.00 5.63 4.01
CA GLY A 345 10.42 6.81 4.65
C GLY A 345 9.20 6.51 5.50
N SER A 346 8.21 5.84 4.93
CA SER A 346 6.99 5.45 5.64
C SER A 346 7.29 4.47 6.78
N THR A 347 8.25 3.55 6.58
CA THR A 347 8.72 2.62 7.61
C THR A 347 9.37 3.36 8.77
N TRP A 348 10.30 4.26 8.48
CA TRP A 348 10.93 5.10 9.51
C TRP A 348 9.88 5.89 10.31
N TYR A 349 8.89 6.45 9.64
CA TYR A 349 7.82 7.21 10.29
C TYR A 349 6.94 6.30 11.16
N ALA A 350 6.60 5.10 10.69
CA ALA A 350 5.87 4.12 11.47
C ALA A 350 6.59 3.75 12.76
N ASP A 351 7.92 3.57 12.72
CA ASP A 351 8.75 3.24 13.87
C ASP A 351 8.86 4.40 14.86
N GLN A 352 9.15 5.61 14.37
CA GLN A 352 9.34 6.79 15.21
C GLN A 352 8.04 7.23 15.92
N PHE A 353 6.89 7.08 15.27
CA PHE A 353 5.60 7.58 15.76
C PHE A 353 4.60 6.46 16.06
N TRP A 354 5.07 5.23 16.27
CA TRP A 354 4.25 4.04 16.47
C TRP A 354 3.15 4.23 17.52
N SER A 355 3.50 4.72 18.70
CA SER A 355 2.56 4.90 19.82
C SER A 355 1.48 5.93 19.52
N GLU A 356 1.82 6.99 18.79
CA GLU A 356 0.89 8.04 18.41
C GLU A 356 -0.03 7.56 17.28
N LEU A 357 0.53 6.91 16.26
CA LEU A 357 -0.23 6.30 15.17
C LEU A 357 -1.23 5.28 15.72
N ASN A 358 -0.81 4.39 16.61
CA ASN A 358 -1.68 3.38 17.21
C ASN A 358 -2.81 3.98 18.06
N ARG A 359 -2.57 5.09 18.73
CA ARG A 359 -3.56 5.73 19.60
C ARG A 359 -4.50 6.67 18.86
N SER A 360 -4.03 7.32 17.78
CA SER A 360 -4.65 8.53 17.26
C SER A 360 -4.92 8.55 15.75
N CYS A 361 -4.24 7.71 14.94
CA CYS A 361 -4.46 7.66 13.50
C CYS A 361 -5.71 6.87 13.18
N ILE A 362 -6.75 7.55 12.66
CA ILE A 362 -8.05 6.92 12.39
C ILE A 362 -8.14 6.29 11.00
N ALA A 363 -7.34 6.74 10.05
CA ALA A 363 -7.27 6.17 8.71
C ALA A 363 -5.99 6.61 8.02
N TYR A 364 -5.59 5.87 7.04
CA TYR A 364 -4.49 6.15 6.15
C TYR A 364 -4.98 6.22 4.70
N MET A 365 -4.58 7.26 3.99
CA MET A 365 -4.81 7.40 2.56
C MET A 365 -3.45 7.50 1.87
N ASN A 366 -3.02 6.39 1.27
CA ASN A 366 -1.83 6.38 0.41
C ASN A 366 -2.26 6.72 -1.00
N LEU A 367 -1.70 7.78 -1.55
CA LEU A 367 -2.00 8.25 -2.88
C LEU A 367 -0.80 8.04 -3.78
N ASP A 368 -1.08 7.52 -4.97
CA ASP A 368 -0.03 7.17 -5.92
C ASP A 368 -0.62 7.13 -7.33
N GLY A 369 -0.34 8.18 -8.14
CA GLY A 369 -0.67 8.26 -9.54
C GLY A 369 -1.98 8.92 -9.97
N PRO A 370 -2.58 9.89 -9.22
CA PRO A 370 -3.74 10.63 -9.71
C PRO A 370 -3.41 11.52 -10.89
N GLY A 371 -4.43 11.83 -11.69
CA GLY A 371 -4.31 12.82 -12.76
C GLY A 371 -3.64 12.33 -14.03
N ALA A 372 -3.44 11.02 -14.21
CA ALA A 372 -2.96 10.50 -15.48
C ALA A 372 -3.95 10.82 -16.61
N ARG A 373 -3.42 11.12 -17.81
CA ARG A 373 -4.25 11.36 -18.99
C ARG A 373 -5.04 10.11 -19.38
N ASN A 374 -6.19 10.31 -20.02
CA ASN A 374 -7.05 9.25 -20.57
C ASN A 374 -7.78 8.38 -19.53
N VAL A 375 -7.77 8.78 -18.25
CA VAL A 375 -8.68 8.19 -17.26
C VAL A 375 -10.10 8.73 -17.44
N PRO A 376 -11.16 7.92 -17.20
CA PRO A 376 -12.54 8.37 -17.30
C PRO A 376 -12.91 9.39 -16.22
N LEU A 377 -13.27 10.62 -16.61
CA LEU A 377 -13.63 11.69 -15.66
C LEU A 377 -15.03 11.57 -15.09
N ASP A 378 -15.88 10.77 -15.71
CA ASP A 378 -17.29 10.61 -15.40
C ASP A 378 -17.57 9.37 -14.53
N ARG A 379 -16.55 8.64 -14.12
CA ARG A 379 -16.62 7.44 -13.28
C ARG A 379 -15.89 7.68 -11.95
N VAL A 380 -16.11 6.79 -11.00
CA VAL A 380 -15.45 6.83 -9.68
C VAL A 380 -15.09 5.41 -9.26
N ALA A 381 -13.91 5.26 -8.70
CA ALA A 381 -13.43 4.01 -8.11
C ALA A 381 -13.17 4.21 -6.61
N THR A 382 -13.38 3.15 -5.84
CA THR A 382 -13.12 3.15 -4.39
C THR A 382 -12.27 1.98 -3.97
N TRP A 383 -11.48 2.20 -2.93
CA TRP A 383 -10.70 1.18 -2.27
C TRP A 383 -10.64 1.46 -0.77
N ALA A 384 -10.91 0.46 0.04
CA ALA A 384 -10.83 0.61 1.48
C ALA A 384 -10.64 -0.75 2.17
N TRP A 385 -10.07 -0.72 3.37
CA TRP A 385 -10.06 -1.89 4.24
C TRP A 385 -11.49 -2.23 4.69
N PRO A 386 -11.74 -3.49 5.11
CA PRO A 386 -13.09 -4.00 5.35
C PRO A 386 -13.96 -3.11 6.24
N GLU A 387 -13.39 -2.51 7.27
CA GLU A 387 -14.13 -1.66 8.20
C GLU A 387 -14.56 -0.31 7.65
N LEU A 388 -13.91 0.18 6.61
CA LEU A 388 -14.22 1.46 5.95
C LEU A 388 -14.90 1.29 4.58
N ALA A 389 -14.99 0.07 4.05
CA ALA A 389 -15.52 -0.19 2.73
C ALA A 389 -16.98 0.29 2.56
N GLU A 390 -17.84 0.08 3.58
CA GLU A 390 -19.22 0.59 3.56
C GLU A 390 -19.24 2.12 3.51
N PHE A 391 -18.41 2.79 4.30
CA PHE A 391 -18.31 4.25 4.34
C PHE A 391 -17.90 4.80 2.97
N THR A 392 -16.79 4.33 2.42
CA THR A 392 -16.24 4.85 1.17
C THR A 392 -17.21 4.63 -0.01
N ALA A 393 -17.80 3.44 -0.12
CA ALA A 393 -18.76 3.16 -1.19
C ALA A 393 -20.06 3.99 -1.07
N GLN A 394 -20.60 4.13 0.14
CA GLN A 394 -21.78 4.96 0.36
C GLN A 394 -21.46 6.44 0.12
N PHE A 395 -20.31 6.94 0.61
CA PHE A 395 -19.86 8.30 0.34
C PHE A 395 -19.75 8.58 -1.16
N ALA A 396 -19.11 7.66 -1.92
CA ALA A 396 -18.97 7.80 -3.36
C ALA A 396 -20.34 7.94 -4.06
N ARG A 397 -21.31 7.09 -3.72
CA ARG A 397 -22.69 7.19 -4.24
C ARG A 397 -23.36 8.51 -3.90
N GLU A 398 -23.29 8.92 -2.65
CA GLU A 398 -23.92 10.17 -2.18
C GLU A 398 -23.29 11.42 -2.80
N TRP A 399 -21.95 11.39 -2.96
CA TRP A 399 -21.21 12.54 -3.47
C TRP A 399 -21.32 12.70 -4.98
N THR A 400 -21.19 11.60 -5.72
CA THR A 400 -21.14 11.61 -7.18
C THR A 400 -22.47 11.30 -7.86
N GLY A 401 -23.41 10.69 -7.16
CA GLY A 401 -24.64 10.14 -7.74
C GLY A 401 -24.40 8.86 -8.56
N LYS A 402 -23.22 8.25 -8.47
CA LYS A 402 -22.80 7.09 -9.27
C LYS A 402 -22.42 5.92 -8.39
N GLU A 403 -22.64 4.71 -8.86
CA GLU A 403 -22.12 3.51 -8.23
C GLU A 403 -20.60 3.46 -8.45
N PRO A 404 -19.81 3.34 -7.38
CA PRO A 404 -18.37 3.25 -7.51
C PRO A 404 -17.96 1.90 -8.08
N GLU A 405 -16.93 1.92 -8.91
CA GLU A 405 -16.23 0.72 -9.33
C GLU A 405 -15.29 0.25 -8.22
N GLU A 406 -15.05 -1.05 -8.15
CA GLU A 406 -13.97 -1.55 -7.34
C GLU A 406 -12.65 -1.10 -7.96
N GLY A 407 -11.83 -0.38 -7.20
CA GLY A 407 -10.48 -0.02 -7.62
C GLY A 407 -9.64 -1.28 -7.88
N TYR A 408 -8.58 -1.14 -8.65
CA TYR A 408 -7.68 -2.24 -9.07
C TYR A 408 -7.30 -3.23 -7.95
N PHE A 409 -7.24 -2.78 -6.72
CA PHE A 409 -6.86 -3.62 -5.57
C PHE A 409 -8.05 -4.26 -4.86
N ALA A 410 -9.27 -3.80 -5.04
CA ALA A 410 -10.43 -4.26 -4.25
C ALA A 410 -10.78 -5.73 -4.50
N GLY A 411 -10.82 -6.17 -5.75
CA GLY A 411 -11.09 -7.56 -6.10
C GLY A 411 -10.00 -8.54 -5.65
N ARG A 412 -8.79 -8.07 -5.39
CA ARG A 412 -7.65 -8.88 -4.91
C ARG A 412 -7.58 -8.98 -3.38
N MET A 413 -8.23 -8.08 -2.66
CA MET A 413 -8.22 -8.05 -1.20
C MET A 413 -9.03 -9.18 -0.54
N GLN A 414 -9.96 -9.80 -1.25
CA GLN A 414 -10.74 -10.92 -0.72
C GLN A 414 -9.93 -12.21 -0.54
N VAL A 415 -8.80 -12.35 -1.26
CA VAL A 415 -7.97 -13.56 -1.27
C VAL A 415 -6.65 -13.36 -0.51
N PHE A 416 -6.13 -12.14 -0.51
CA PHE A 416 -4.87 -11.78 0.15
C PHE A 416 -5.13 -10.67 1.16
N ARG A 417 -4.22 -10.52 2.14
CA ARG A 417 -4.24 -9.36 3.03
C ARG A 417 -4.21 -8.07 2.21
N PRO A 418 -4.57 -6.92 2.79
CA PRO A 418 -4.45 -5.62 2.15
C PRO A 418 -3.09 -5.49 1.48
N PHE A 419 -3.11 -4.93 0.28
CA PHE A 419 -1.98 -4.90 -0.62
C PHE A 419 -0.72 -4.35 0.08
N ARG A 420 0.39 -5.10 -0.01
CA ARG A 420 1.67 -4.67 0.52
C ARG A 420 2.54 -4.08 -0.57
N ALA A 421 2.13 -2.93 -1.05
CA ALA A 421 2.93 -2.09 -1.93
C ALA A 421 2.65 -0.62 -1.60
N GLY A 422 3.35 0.26 -2.27
CA GLY A 422 3.30 1.64 -1.87
C GLY A 422 3.80 1.79 -0.43
N ASP A 423 3.50 2.89 0.19
CA ASP A 423 4.00 3.22 1.52
C ASP A 423 3.08 2.70 2.66
N SER A 424 2.50 1.51 2.50
CA SER A 424 1.59 0.88 3.48
C SER A 424 2.34 0.28 4.69
N ALA A 425 3.24 1.04 5.30
CA ALA A 425 4.06 0.61 6.43
C ALA A 425 3.29 0.47 7.77
N PHE A 426 1.98 0.80 7.77
CA PHE A 426 1.17 0.92 8.99
C PHE A 426 0.31 -0.31 9.30
N GLN A 427 0.46 -1.38 8.54
CA GLN A 427 -0.33 -2.62 8.71
C GLN A 427 -0.08 -3.30 10.06
N GLY A 428 1.17 -3.31 10.56
CA GLY A 428 1.51 -3.83 11.88
C GLY A 428 0.90 -3.00 13.03
N ILE A 429 0.66 -1.71 12.80
CA ILE A 429 -0.07 -0.85 13.73
C ILE A 429 -1.58 -1.12 13.64
N GLY A 430 -2.04 -1.59 12.47
CA GLY A 430 -3.43 -1.92 12.18
C GLY A 430 -4.25 -0.74 11.68
N VAL A 431 -3.62 0.34 11.22
CA VAL A 431 -4.32 1.53 10.69
C VAL A 431 -5.00 1.18 9.38
N PRO A 432 -6.34 1.35 9.28
CA PRO A 432 -7.07 1.01 8.06
C PRO A 432 -6.81 2.03 6.95
N GLU A 433 -6.78 1.54 5.72
CA GLU A 433 -6.62 2.39 4.55
C GLU A 433 -7.96 2.69 3.87
N VAL A 434 -8.04 3.87 3.24
CA VAL A 434 -9.21 4.37 2.53
C VAL A 434 -8.79 5.18 1.33
N SER A 435 -9.49 5.07 0.21
CA SER A 435 -9.24 5.89 -0.98
C SER A 435 -10.45 5.95 -1.90
N ILE A 436 -10.64 7.10 -2.52
CA ILE A 436 -11.55 7.36 -3.62
C ILE A 436 -10.79 8.08 -4.73
N GLY A 437 -11.15 7.86 -5.98
CA GLY A 437 -10.52 8.53 -7.10
C GLY A 437 -11.16 8.18 -8.43
N LEU A 438 -10.51 8.60 -9.51
CA LEU A 438 -10.88 8.18 -10.85
C LEU A 438 -10.42 6.74 -11.12
N PRO A 439 -11.14 5.98 -11.96
CA PRO A 439 -10.73 4.63 -12.32
C PRO A 439 -9.54 4.62 -13.29
N GLU A 440 -9.07 3.44 -13.60
CA GLU A 440 -7.94 3.19 -14.51
C GLU A 440 -8.18 3.70 -15.93
N ILE A 441 -7.07 3.87 -16.67
CA ILE A 441 -7.11 3.99 -18.13
C ILE A 441 -7.81 2.74 -18.67
N PRO A 442 -8.87 2.88 -19.49
CA PRO A 442 -9.69 1.74 -19.90
C PRO A 442 -8.91 0.68 -20.67
N PRO A 443 -9.20 -0.62 -20.45
CA PRO A 443 -8.65 -1.69 -21.27
C PRO A 443 -8.89 -1.44 -22.77
N GLY A 444 -7.86 -1.69 -23.58
CA GLY A 444 -7.89 -1.44 -25.03
C GLY A 444 -7.45 -0.03 -25.44
N HIS A 445 -7.31 0.91 -24.52
CA HIS A 445 -6.68 2.20 -24.83
C HIS A 445 -5.17 2.02 -25.09
N PRO A 446 -4.55 2.72 -26.06
CA PRO A 446 -3.11 2.60 -26.34
C PRO A 446 -2.19 2.89 -25.15
N ASP A 447 -2.62 3.75 -24.24
CA ASP A 447 -1.88 4.09 -23.03
C ASP A 447 -2.10 3.08 -21.89
N HIS A 448 -3.09 2.20 -21.98
CA HIS A 448 -3.33 1.19 -20.95
C HIS A 448 -2.17 0.19 -20.87
N ALA A 449 -1.69 -0.06 -19.65
CA ALA A 449 -0.56 -0.94 -19.42
C ALA A 449 -0.87 -1.94 -18.28
N PRO A 450 -1.54 -3.07 -18.60
CA PRO A 450 -2.01 -4.04 -17.61
C PRO A 450 -0.88 -4.75 -16.85
N TYR A 451 0.35 -4.60 -17.30
CA TYR A 451 1.56 -5.15 -16.68
C TYR A 451 2.18 -4.23 -15.62
N VAL A 452 1.80 -2.96 -15.56
CA VAL A 452 2.24 -2.06 -14.47
C VAL A 452 1.29 -2.18 -13.29
N GLY A 453 1.82 -2.02 -12.10
CA GLY A 453 1.08 -2.30 -10.88
C GLY A 453 0.17 -1.17 -10.39
N GLY A 454 -0.10 -0.18 -11.18
CA GLY A 454 -0.94 0.96 -10.83
C GLY A 454 -1.87 1.27 -11.99
N SER A 455 -3.07 1.58 -11.66
CA SER A 455 -4.22 1.57 -12.51
C SER A 455 -4.30 2.75 -13.46
N GLU A 456 -4.13 3.93 -12.93
CA GLU A 456 -4.12 5.19 -13.68
C GLU A 456 -2.79 5.42 -14.40
N ARG A 457 -1.81 4.54 -14.22
CA ARG A 457 -0.48 4.66 -14.81
C ARG A 457 -0.46 4.03 -16.18
N GLY A 458 0.06 4.79 -17.13
CA GLY A 458 0.24 4.31 -18.49
C GLY A 458 1.56 3.56 -18.68
N TRP A 459 1.84 3.21 -19.92
CA TRP A 459 3.05 2.50 -20.34
C TRP A 459 4.36 3.26 -20.01
N TRP A 460 4.29 4.53 -19.70
CA TRP A 460 5.44 5.39 -19.34
C TRP A 460 5.94 5.22 -17.90
N TRP A 461 5.16 4.56 -17.04
CA TRP A 461 5.52 4.34 -15.63
C TRP A 461 6.94 3.79 -15.46
N HIS A 462 7.74 4.38 -14.56
CA HIS A 462 9.14 4.03 -14.29
C HIS A 462 10.07 4.13 -15.52
N THR A 463 9.76 5.02 -16.46
CA THR A 463 10.61 5.31 -17.62
C THR A 463 10.87 6.83 -17.73
N PRO A 464 11.88 7.25 -18.53
CA PRO A 464 12.11 8.69 -18.80
C PRO A 464 10.92 9.40 -19.47
N GLU A 465 9.97 8.63 -20.01
CA GLU A 465 8.79 9.17 -20.69
C GLU A 465 7.67 9.59 -19.72
N ASP A 466 7.83 9.34 -18.40
CA ASP A 466 6.87 9.83 -17.39
C ASP A 466 7.09 11.31 -17.09
N SER A 467 6.69 12.15 -18.03
CA SER A 467 6.85 13.59 -18.09
C SER A 467 5.52 14.33 -18.01
N LEU A 468 5.55 15.66 -17.92
CA LEU A 468 4.38 16.51 -17.66
C LEU A 468 3.23 16.32 -18.67
N ASP A 469 3.52 15.97 -19.93
CA ASP A 469 2.51 15.69 -20.96
C ASP A 469 1.64 14.45 -20.67
N LYS A 470 1.99 13.65 -19.68
CA LYS A 470 1.19 12.50 -19.22
C LYS A 470 0.13 12.89 -18.19
N ILE A 471 0.18 14.14 -17.70
CA ILE A 471 -0.80 14.66 -16.74
C ILE A 471 -1.95 15.37 -17.46
N ASP A 472 -3.17 14.98 -17.13
CA ASP A 472 -4.38 15.76 -17.42
C ASP A 472 -4.78 16.55 -16.16
N MET A 473 -4.64 17.87 -16.22
CA MET A 473 -4.99 18.75 -15.10
C MET A 473 -6.48 18.66 -14.71
N LYS A 474 -7.38 18.30 -15.63
CA LYS A 474 -8.80 18.09 -15.28
C LYS A 474 -8.98 16.82 -14.46
N ALA A 475 -8.27 15.75 -14.85
CA ALA A 475 -8.25 14.51 -14.08
C ALA A 475 -7.65 14.73 -12.69
N LEU A 476 -6.52 15.44 -12.60
CA LEU A 476 -5.85 15.72 -11.33
C LEU A 476 -6.73 16.57 -10.38
N VAL A 477 -7.39 17.60 -10.90
CA VAL A 477 -8.33 18.42 -10.12
C VAL A 477 -9.51 17.56 -9.65
N ARG A 478 -10.09 16.76 -10.55
CA ARG A 478 -11.22 15.90 -10.21
C ARG A 478 -10.88 14.87 -9.13
N ASP A 479 -9.71 14.24 -9.23
CA ASP A 479 -9.18 13.35 -8.21
C ASP A 479 -8.99 14.06 -6.86
N THR A 480 -8.42 15.27 -6.89
CA THR A 480 -8.22 16.09 -5.69
C THR A 480 -9.55 16.48 -5.03
N GLU A 481 -10.55 16.84 -5.85
CA GLU A 481 -11.92 17.15 -5.37
C GLU A 481 -12.57 15.98 -4.64
N LEU A 482 -12.50 14.77 -5.21
CA LEU A 482 -13.08 13.56 -4.63
C LEU A 482 -12.44 13.24 -3.28
N ARG A 483 -11.12 13.23 -3.23
CA ARG A 483 -10.33 12.93 -2.03
C ARG A 483 -10.51 13.96 -0.94
N LEU A 484 -10.48 15.25 -1.29
CA LEU A 484 -10.75 16.34 -0.34
C LEU A 484 -12.12 16.18 0.32
N ALA A 485 -13.15 15.82 -0.46
CA ALA A 485 -14.49 15.62 0.03
C ALA A 485 -14.62 14.41 0.96
N GLU A 486 -14.01 13.26 0.61
CA GLU A 486 -13.99 12.07 1.45
C GLU A 486 -13.25 12.33 2.77
N LEU A 487 -12.03 12.89 2.69
CA LEU A 487 -11.20 13.20 3.84
C LEU A 487 -11.89 14.15 4.82
N TYR A 488 -12.46 15.24 4.30
CA TYR A 488 -13.22 16.19 5.13
C TYR A 488 -14.41 15.51 5.81
N THR A 489 -15.13 14.66 5.07
CA THR A 489 -16.28 13.92 5.62
C THR A 489 -15.84 13.00 6.73
N LEU A 490 -14.84 12.12 6.47
CA LEU A 490 -14.33 11.16 7.44
C LEU A 490 -13.82 11.85 8.72
N ALA A 491 -13.07 12.95 8.58
CA ALA A 491 -12.52 13.68 9.71
C ALA A 491 -13.61 14.36 10.56
N ASN A 492 -14.79 14.67 9.99
CA ASN A 492 -15.83 15.42 10.67
C ASN A 492 -17.00 14.58 11.21
N LEU A 493 -17.10 13.30 10.86
CA LEU A 493 -18.12 12.43 11.44
C LEU A 493 -18.00 12.37 12.97
N PRO A 494 -19.11 12.53 13.73
CA PRO A 494 -19.06 12.41 15.19
C PRO A 494 -18.55 11.04 15.64
N VAL A 495 -19.10 9.96 15.09
CA VAL A 495 -18.72 8.58 15.35
C VAL A 495 -17.92 8.06 14.14
N LEU A 496 -16.81 7.37 14.40
CA LEU A 496 -16.04 6.72 13.34
C LEU A 496 -16.92 5.73 12.59
N PRO A 497 -16.90 5.74 11.24
CA PRO A 497 -17.80 4.92 10.44
C PRO A 497 -17.33 3.46 10.31
N TYR A 498 -16.58 2.98 11.30
CA TYR A 498 -16.03 1.63 11.30
C TYR A 498 -17.11 0.56 11.42
N ARG A 499 -16.93 -0.53 10.67
CA ARG A 499 -17.69 -1.77 10.77
C ARG A 499 -16.73 -2.89 11.17
N ILE A 500 -16.93 -3.46 12.34
CA ILE A 500 -16.06 -4.51 12.87
C ILE A 500 -16.47 -5.90 12.35
N ALA A 501 -17.74 -6.05 11.96
CA ALA A 501 -18.23 -7.34 11.44
C ALA A 501 -17.51 -7.81 10.17
N PRO A 502 -17.14 -6.97 9.18
CA PRO A 502 -16.35 -7.41 8.03
C PRO A 502 -14.96 -7.95 8.41
N ILE A 503 -14.27 -7.32 9.37
CA ILE A 503 -12.98 -7.84 9.86
C ILE A 503 -13.21 -9.20 10.53
N ALA A 504 -14.21 -9.31 11.40
CA ALA A 504 -14.55 -10.56 12.09
C ALA A 504 -14.95 -11.67 11.10
N GLN A 505 -15.62 -11.33 10.00
CA GLN A 505 -15.94 -12.25 8.92
C GLN A 505 -14.68 -12.79 8.24
N SER A 506 -13.66 -11.94 8.01
CA SER A 506 -12.38 -12.37 7.47
C SER A 506 -11.69 -13.41 8.36
N TYR A 507 -11.75 -13.22 9.69
CA TYR A 507 -11.27 -14.24 10.65
C TYR A 507 -12.04 -15.55 10.55
N ALA A 508 -13.38 -15.49 10.55
CA ALA A 508 -14.23 -16.68 10.52
C ALA A 508 -13.98 -17.51 9.24
N THR A 509 -13.92 -16.82 8.09
CA THR A 509 -13.65 -17.46 6.80
C THR A 509 -12.26 -18.08 6.76
N ALA A 510 -11.21 -17.32 7.07
CA ALA A 510 -9.83 -17.79 6.99
C ALA A 510 -9.56 -18.97 7.96
N LEU A 511 -10.05 -18.89 9.20
CA LEU A 511 -9.88 -19.96 10.19
C LEU A 511 -10.66 -21.23 9.84
N SER A 512 -11.87 -21.08 9.27
CA SER A 512 -12.65 -22.24 8.78
C SER A 512 -11.92 -22.97 7.64
N GLU A 513 -11.37 -22.22 6.69
CA GLU A 513 -10.57 -22.78 5.60
C GLU A 513 -9.29 -23.46 6.09
N LEU A 514 -8.58 -22.81 7.02
CA LEU A 514 -7.36 -23.37 7.63
C LEU A 514 -7.66 -24.64 8.42
N HIS A 515 -8.75 -24.66 9.20
CA HIS A 515 -9.20 -25.86 9.90
C HIS A 515 -9.50 -27.01 8.92
N ALA A 516 -10.24 -26.72 7.86
CA ALA A 516 -10.55 -27.73 6.85
C ALA A 516 -9.28 -28.30 6.18
N ALA A 517 -8.27 -27.47 5.93
CA ALA A 517 -7.00 -27.86 5.32
C ALA A 517 -6.07 -28.62 6.28
N ALA A 518 -6.08 -28.28 7.57
CA ALA A 518 -5.14 -28.80 8.57
C ALA A 518 -5.76 -29.84 9.51
N LYS A 519 -7.06 -30.11 9.47
CA LYS A 519 -7.82 -30.95 10.47
C LYS A 519 -7.25 -32.34 10.75
N ALA A 520 -6.53 -32.92 9.79
CA ALA A 520 -5.87 -34.22 9.97
C ALA A 520 -4.58 -34.11 10.81
N HIS A 521 -4.06 -32.92 11.04
CA HIS A 521 -2.77 -32.65 11.66
C HIS A 521 -2.89 -31.77 12.91
N ALA A 522 -3.81 -30.76 12.89
CA ALA A 522 -4.02 -29.81 13.97
C ALA A 522 -5.51 -29.49 14.14
N ASP A 523 -6.00 -29.48 15.38
CA ASP A 523 -7.37 -29.05 15.67
C ASP A 523 -7.43 -27.54 15.88
N LEU A 524 -7.88 -26.82 14.85
CA LEU A 524 -8.10 -25.37 14.89
C LEU A 524 -9.56 -25.00 15.20
N TRP A 525 -10.43 -25.98 15.51
CA TRP A 525 -11.85 -25.74 15.83
C TRP A 525 -12.07 -24.72 16.96
N PRO A 526 -11.29 -24.73 18.06
CA PRO A 526 -11.46 -23.74 19.11
C PRO A 526 -11.24 -22.29 18.62
N LEU A 527 -10.43 -22.08 17.58
CA LEU A 527 -10.23 -20.76 16.97
C LEU A 527 -11.39 -20.39 16.06
N VAL A 528 -11.93 -21.34 15.30
CA VAL A 528 -13.13 -21.14 14.45
C VAL A 528 -14.31 -20.71 15.33
N ASP A 529 -14.61 -21.45 16.41
CA ASP A 529 -15.68 -21.12 17.35
C ASP A 529 -15.52 -19.72 17.99
N ARG A 530 -14.29 -19.33 18.30
CA ARG A 530 -14.02 -17.96 18.80
C ARG A 530 -14.25 -16.90 17.74
N ALA A 531 -13.89 -17.16 16.49
CA ALA A 531 -14.10 -16.23 15.37
C ALA A 531 -15.60 -16.05 15.07
N ASP A 532 -16.38 -17.12 15.12
CA ASP A 532 -17.84 -17.06 14.95
C ASP A 532 -18.50 -16.25 16.06
N ARG A 533 -18.07 -16.43 17.31
CA ARG A 533 -18.54 -15.59 18.42
C ARG A 533 -18.11 -14.12 18.29
N LEU A 534 -16.88 -13.87 17.79
CA LEU A 534 -16.44 -12.52 17.49
C LEU A 534 -17.33 -11.86 16.43
N LEU A 535 -17.63 -12.58 15.34
CA LEU A 535 -18.50 -12.12 14.27
C LEU A 535 -19.91 -11.79 14.78
N ALA A 536 -20.50 -12.67 15.60
CA ALA A 536 -21.82 -12.42 16.17
C ALA A 536 -21.84 -11.13 17.03
N ARG A 537 -20.83 -10.92 17.88
CA ARG A 537 -20.69 -9.72 18.70
C ARG A 537 -20.39 -8.46 17.89
N ALA A 538 -19.59 -8.58 16.85
CA ALA A 538 -19.24 -7.47 15.96
C ALA A 538 -20.48 -6.94 15.22
N ARG A 539 -21.39 -7.83 14.77
CA ARG A 539 -22.66 -7.43 14.14
C ARG A 539 -23.53 -6.60 15.09
N VAL A 540 -23.63 -7.02 16.35
CA VAL A 540 -24.38 -6.25 17.38
C VAL A 540 -23.73 -4.90 17.65
N LEU A 541 -22.37 -4.86 17.74
CA LEU A 541 -21.65 -3.62 17.93
C LEU A 541 -21.87 -2.66 16.76
N ASP A 542 -21.79 -3.14 15.53
CA ASP A 542 -21.99 -2.32 14.33
C ASP A 542 -23.40 -1.72 14.26
N GLU A 543 -24.42 -2.50 14.62
CA GLU A 543 -25.81 -2.02 14.69
C GLU A 543 -25.96 -0.90 15.74
N HIS A 544 -25.50 -1.15 16.96
CA HIS A 544 -25.56 -0.15 18.04
C HIS A 544 -24.73 1.10 17.72
N SER A 545 -23.58 0.95 17.05
CA SER A 545 -22.76 2.09 16.66
C SER A 545 -23.47 2.96 15.62
N ARG A 546 -24.20 2.36 14.67
CA ARG A 546 -25.03 3.09 13.70
C ARG A 546 -26.14 3.88 14.40
N GLU A 547 -26.93 3.19 15.22
CA GLU A 547 -28.02 3.84 15.96
C GLU A 547 -27.52 4.98 16.86
N PHE A 548 -26.34 4.77 17.47
CA PHE A 548 -25.73 5.80 18.31
C PHE A 548 -25.25 6.99 17.46
N ALA A 549 -24.67 6.76 16.28
CA ALA A 549 -24.24 7.81 15.36
C ALA A 549 -25.40 8.68 14.88
N GLU A 550 -26.55 8.08 14.54
CA GLU A 550 -27.77 8.81 14.13
C GLU A 550 -28.31 9.70 15.23
N ARG A 551 -28.17 9.31 16.49
CA ARG A 551 -28.61 10.05 17.67
C ARG A 551 -27.57 11.07 18.16
N ALA A 552 -26.29 10.85 17.92
CA ALA A 552 -25.18 11.66 18.43
C ALA A 552 -25.14 13.07 17.80
N GLY A 553 -25.64 13.24 16.58
CA GLY A 553 -25.77 14.55 15.91
C GLY A 553 -26.72 15.53 16.59
N ARG A 554 -27.46 15.15 17.65
CA ARG A 554 -28.58 15.91 18.24
C ARG A 554 -28.34 16.47 19.66
N GLY A 555 -27.08 16.49 20.18
CA GLY A 555 -26.84 17.16 21.46
C GLY A 555 -25.49 16.97 22.15
N ALA A 556 -25.01 18.04 22.78
CA ALA A 556 -23.72 18.14 23.48
C ALA A 556 -23.53 17.17 24.68
N LYS A 557 -24.60 16.67 25.27
CA LYS A 557 -24.59 15.79 26.46
C LYS A 557 -23.95 14.40 26.21
N ARG A 558 -23.60 14.05 24.95
CA ARG A 558 -23.07 12.73 24.56
C ARG A 558 -21.61 12.77 24.07
N ALA A 559 -20.96 13.92 24.17
CA ALA A 559 -19.58 14.05 23.65
C ALA A 559 -18.59 13.04 24.26
N ASP A 560 -18.69 12.78 25.57
CA ASP A 560 -17.83 11.81 26.25
C ASP A 560 -18.11 10.37 25.80
N GLN A 561 -19.37 10.03 25.60
CA GLN A 561 -19.77 8.72 25.09
C GLN A 561 -19.28 8.51 23.65
N VAL A 562 -19.37 9.55 22.82
CA VAL A 562 -18.83 9.52 21.44
C VAL A 562 -17.32 9.30 21.46
N ARG A 563 -16.58 10.04 22.31
CA ARG A 563 -15.13 9.87 22.44
C ARG A 563 -14.74 8.46 22.89
N GLU A 564 -15.47 7.92 23.88
CA GLU A 564 -15.21 6.56 24.38
C GLU A 564 -15.51 5.52 23.31
N LEU A 565 -16.63 5.62 22.59
CA LEU A 565 -16.97 4.72 21.49
C LEU A 565 -15.91 4.78 20.38
N ASN A 566 -15.50 5.98 19.96
CA ASN A 566 -14.47 6.15 18.93
C ASN A 566 -13.13 5.53 19.35
N ARG A 567 -12.73 5.71 20.63
CA ARG A 567 -11.50 5.09 21.16
C ARG A 567 -11.59 3.57 21.15
N LEU A 568 -12.74 3.00 21.48
CA LEU A 568 -12.95 1.54 21.46
C LEU A 568 -12.97 1.00 20.03
N LEU A 569 -13.64 1.65 19.09
CA LEU A 569 -13.68 1.26 17.67
C LEU A 569 -12.27 1.28 17.08
N LEU A 570 -11.50 2.34 17.35
CA LEU A 570 -10.13 2.47 16.90
C LEU A 570 -9.23 1.35 17.47
N ALA A 571 -9.30 1.11 18.77
CA ALA A 571 -8.51 0.09 19.43
C ALA A 571 -8.85 -1.33 18.95
N LEU A 572 -10.13 -1.61 18.66
CA LEU A 572 -10.57 -2.89 18.10
C LEU A 572 -10.04 -3.07 16.67
N SER A 573 -10.26 -2.08 15.79
CA SER A 573 -9.77 -2.12 14.42
C SER A 573 -8.26 -2.37 14.38
N HIS A 574 -7.46 -1.55 15.07
CA HIS A 574 -6.01 -1.69 15.08
C HIS A 574 -5.54 -3.04 15.64
N SER A 575 -6.19 -3.55 16.69
CA SER A 575 -5.80 -4.84 17.28
C SER A 575 -6.15 -6.03 16.36
N LEU A 576 -7.32 -5.99 15.74
CA LEU A 576 -7.76 -7.06 14.85
C LEU A 576 -6.96 -7.06 13.55
N ASN A 577 -6.77 -5.89 12.92
CA ASN A 577 -6.01 -5.77 11.68
C ASN A 577 -4.56 -6.21 11.83
N ALA A 578 -3.88 -5.77 12.90
CA ALA A 578 -2.50 -6.15 13.15
C ALA A 578 -2.33 -7.69 13.22
N THR A 579 -3.27 -8.39 13.84
CA THR A 579 -3.23 -9.85 13.93
C THR A 579 -3.62 -10.54 12.60
N LEU A 580 -4.58 -9.96 11.89
CA LEU A 580 -5.11 -10.52 10.65
C LEU A 580 -4.11 -10.44 9.49
N TYR A 581 -3.31 -9.37 9.45
CA TYR A 581 -2.52 -9.00 8.28
C TYR A 581 -1.00 -9.07 8.47
N THR A 582 -0.47 -9.44 9.65
CA THR A 582 0.98 -9.52 9.87
C THR A 582 1.42 -10.90 10.36
N GLU A 583 2.61 -11.32 9.93
CA GLU A 583 3.33 -12.49 10.44
C GLU A 583 4.37 -12.07 11.49
N SER A 584 5.13 -11.01 11.20
CA SER A 584 6.21 -10.51 12.08
C SER A 584 5.68 -9.75 13.30
N GLY A 585 4.35 -9.49 13.35
CA GLY A 585 3.71 -8.84 14.47
C GLY A 585 3.64 -7.31 14.33
N ARG A 586 3.44 -6.65 15.47
CA ARG A 586 3.07 -5.23 15.51
C ARG A 586 4.23 -4.25 15.36
N PHE A 587 5.45 -4.71 15.60
CA PHE A 587 6.64 -3.85 15.70
C PHE A 587 7.66 -4.09 14.60
N ASP A 588 7.45 -5.12 13.79
CA ASP A 588 8.30 -5.47 12.67
C ASP A 588 7.55 -5.37 11.35
N GLN A 589 8.29 -5.24 10.27
CA GLN A 589 7.74 -5.27 8.92
C GLN A 589 7.88 -6.69 8.34
N ASP A 590 6.79 -7.20 7.81
CA ASP A 590 6.83 -8.41 6.98
C ASP A 590 7.55 -8.14 5.66
N PRO A 591 8.02 -9.16 4.96
CA PRO A 591 8.56 -9.00 3.62
C PRO A 591 7.61 -8.24 2.69
N ALA A 592 8.17 -7.41 1.81
CA ALA A 592 7.45 -6.71 0.74
C ALA A 592 7.04 -7.70 -0.37
N ALA A 593 6.19 -8.63 0.00
CA ALA A 593 5.66 -9.71 -0.84
C ALA A 593 4.21 -10.01 -0.43
N PRO A 594 3.37 -10.56 -1.33
CA PRO A 594 2.04 -11.00 -0.99
C PRO A 594 2.08 -12.05 0.13
N LEU A 595 1.25 -11.86 1.13
CA LEU A 595 1.04 -12.81 2.23
C LEU A 595 -0.45 -13.08 2.38
N PRO A 596 -0.85 -14.30 2.76
CA PRO A 596 -2.26 -14.63 2.99
C PRO A 596 -2.80 -13.91 4.23
N ILE A 597 -4.11 -13.96 4.40
CA ILE A 597 -4.77 -13.58 5.67
C ILE A 597 -4.34 -14.56 6.75
N LEU A 598 -4.12 -14.09 7.98
CA LEU A 598 -3.55 -14.84 9.09
C LEU A 598 -2.22 -15.53 8.73
N PRO A 599 -1.22 -14.78 8.21
CA PRO A 599 -0.04 -15.37 7.60
C PRO A 599 0.76 -16.27 8.57
N GLY A 600 0.75 -15.96 9.87
CA GLY A 600 1.40 -16.79 10.88
C GLY A 600 0.77 -18.17 11.03
N LEU A 601 -0.56 -18.29 10.81
CA LEU A 601 -1.30 -19.56 10.89
C LEU A 601 -1.42 -20.26 9.53
N ASP A 602 -1.32 -19.53 8.41
CA ASP A 602 -1.50 -20.11 7.07
C ASP A 602 -0.47 -21.21 6.78
N ARG A 603 0.67 -21.19 7.46
CA ARG A 603 1.67 -22.27 7.42
C ARG A 603 1.10 -23.64 7.83
N ALA A 604 -0.03 -23.70 8.53
CA ALA A 604 -0.71 -24.98 8.84
C ALA A 604 -1.03 -25.80 7.59
N ARG A 605 -1.25 -25.15 6.43
CA ARG A 605 -1.45 -25.84 5.14
C ARG A 605 -0.23 -26.64 4.70
N GLN A 606 0.96 -26.31 5.19
CA GLN A 606 2.20 -27.01 4.85
C GLN A 606 2.33 -28.36 5.58
N LEU A 607 1.64 -28.54 6.73
CA LEU A 607 1.65 -29.83 7.46
C LEU A 607 1.25 -31.01 6.57
N ALA A 608 0.29 -30.80 5.66
CA ALA A 608 -0.17 -31.83 4.73
C ALA A 608 0.88 -32.27 3.68
N LYS A 609 1.96 -31.48 3.52
CA LYS A 609 3.04 -31.73 2.57
C LYS A 609 4.30 -32.33 3.21
N LEU A 610 4.34 -32.39 4.54
CA LEU A 610 5.48 -32.91 5.30
C LEU A 610 5.21 -34.35 5.77
N ASP A 611 6.28 -35.13 5.87
CA ASP A 611 6.21 -36.44 6.51
C ASP A 611 5.95 -36.25 8.01
N PRO A 612 4.84 -36.83 8.58
CA PRO A 612 4.55 -36.74 10.00
C PRO A 612 5.65 -37.26 10.93
N ALA A 613 6.56 -38.11 10.42
CA ALA A 613 7.71 -38.62 11.17
C ALA A 613 8.93 -37.70 11.11
N SER A 614 8.90 -36.62 10.34
CA SER A 614 10.05 -35.68 10.18
C SER A 614 10.10 -34.67 11.32
N ASP A 615 11.32 -34.18 11.61
CA ASP A 615 11.54 -33.08 12.56
C ASP A 615 10.86 -31.78 12.07
N ASP A 616 10.88 -31.52 10.77
CA ASP A 616 10.25 -30.35 10.16
C ASP A 616 8.74 -30.31 10.42
N TYR A 617 8.07 -31.47 10.35
CA TYR A 617 6.66 -31.57 10.72
C TYR A 617 6.46 -31.24 12.21
N GLY A 618 7.28 -31.81 13.09
CA GLY A 618 7.22 -31.57 14.53
C GLY A 618 7.46 -30.09 14.88
N PHE A 619 8.44 -29.46 14.27
CA PHE A 619 8.73 -28.03 14.47
C PHE A 619 7.59 -27.14 13.99
N LEU A 620 7.04 -27.43 12.80
CA LEU A 620 5.92 -26.66 12.27
C LEU A 620 4.66 -26.83 13.12
N LEU A 621 4.32 -28.06 13.54
CA LEU A 621 3.20 -28.33 14.41
C LEU A 621 3.31 -27.59 15.74
N THR A 622 4.51 -27.61 16.37
CA THR A 622 4.78 -26.88 17.61
C THR A 622 4.58 -25.36 17.47
N ARG A 623 4.87 -24.82 16.30
CA ARG A 623 4.67 -23.38 16.03
C ARG A 623 3.18 -23.04 15.88
N ILE A 624 2.36 -23.94 15.39
CA ILE A 624 0.93 -23.72 15.10
C ILE A 624 0.07 -23.87 16.36
N ILE A 625 0.40 -24.82 17.24
CA ILE A 625 -0.29 -25.08 18.49
C ILE A 625 0.19 -24.13 19.59
#